data_522833bb090d4b646a5a2a24525e38ec
#
_entry.id   522833bb090d4b646a5a2a24525e38ec
#
_cell.length_a   1.000
_cell.length_b   1.000
_cell.length_c   1.000
_cell.angle_alpha   90.00
_cell.angle_beta   90.00
_cell.angle_gamma   90.00
#
_symmetry.space_group_name_H-M   'P 1'
#
loop_
_entity.id
_entity.type
_entity.pdbx_description
1 polymer ?
#
loop_
_entity_poly.entity_id
_entity_poly.type
_entity_poly.pdbx_seq_one_letter_code
_entity_poly.pdbx_strand_id
1 'polypeptide(L)'
;MAFDFLIPKLAILQYLETTRFELTAEQLSRVFLENGWVEYFVLQQALGELAESGMVRCTQRPQGKCFSIVPAGRETLHQFHSRLPYSLRQQIEAFAQSSHFRIQNETQNLASCKRLGPGEYEVECRIVEDDRVLLSLRLNVASAELAASLSNRWTENAPSVYSALWSALTEAPQD
;
A
#
# COMPACT_ATOMS: atom_id res chain seq x y z
N MET A 1 26.67 -3.89 20.53
CA MET A 1 25.71 -5.00 20.43
C MET A 1 25.26 -5.08 18.98
N ALA A 2 25.50 -6.20 18.32
CA ALA A 2 24.87 -6.43 17.04
C ALA A 2 23.39 -6.67 17.32
N PHE A 3 22.52 -5.73 16.97
CA PHE A 3 21.09 -5.99 16.94
C PHE A 3 20.86 -7.11 15.94
N ASP A 4 20.29 -8.21 16.39
CA ASP A 4 19.91 -9.30 15.51
C ASP A 4 18.70 -8.85 14.69
N PHE A 5 18.96 -8.28 13.50
CA PHE A 5 17.94 -7.83 12.57
C PHE A 5 17.28 -8.98 11.80
N LEU A 6 17.62 -10.24 12.13
CA LEU A 6 17.07 -11.39 11.42
C LEU A 6 15.55 -11.47 11.57
N ILE A 7 15.04 -11.40 12.80
CA ILE A 7 13.59 -11.48 13.07
C ILE A 7 12.83 -10.31 12.43
N PRO A 8 13.24 -9.04 12.59
CA PRO A 8 12.64 -7.92 11.86
C PRO A 8 12.60 -8.09 10.35
N LYS A 9 13.68 -8.52 9.73
CA LYS A 9 13.73 -8.78 8.28
C LYS A 9 12.77 -9.88 7.85
N LEU A 10 12.76 -11.01 8.58
CA LEU A 10 11.84 -12.11 8.29
C LEU A 10 10.38 -11.70 8.48
N ALA A 11 10.07 -10.87 9.49
CA ALA A 11 8.73 -10.35 9.70
C ALA A 11 8.27 -9.45 8.53
N ILE A 12 9.15 -8.59 8.03
CA ILE A 12 8.88 -7.74 6.84
C ILE A 12 8.64 -8.62 5.61
N LEU A 13 9.52 -9.59 5.34
CA LEU A 13 9.37 -10.50 4.21
C LEU A 13 8.07 -11.31 4.31
N GLN A 14 7.73 -11.81 5.51
CA GLN A 14 6.48 -12.55 5.75
C GLN A 14 5.25 -11.68 5.44
N TYR A 15 5.24 -10.43 5.89
CA TYR A 15 4.13 -9.52 5.66
C TYR A 15 3.96 -9.18 4.17
N LEU A 16 5.05 -8.84 3.48
CA LEU A 16 5.05 -8.55 2.04
C LEU A 16 4.63 -9.78 1.22
N GLU A 17 5.06 -10.99 1.59
CA GLU A 17 4.65 -12.22 0.89
C GLU A 17 3.17 -12.53 1.11
N THR A 18 2.66 -12.32 2.32
CA THR A 18 1.26 -12.61 2.63
C THR A 18 0.32 -11.62 1.95
N THR A 19 0.67 -10.33 1.94
CA THR A 19 -0.18 -9.30 1.33
C THR A 19 -0.10 -9.32 -0.19
N ARG A 20 1.06 -9.64 -0.75
CA ARG A 20 1.36 -9.62 -2.20
C ARG A 20 1.22 -8.25 -2.87
N PHE A 21 1.19 -7.18 -2.09
CA PHE A 21 1.14 -5.80 -2.57
C PHE A 21 2.49 -5.12 -2.49
N GLU A 22 2.71 -4.14 -3.37
CA GLU A 22 3.74 -3.14 -3.21
C GLU A 22 3.25 -2.12 -2.16
N LEU A 23 3.94 -2.00 -1.03
CA LEU A 23 3.53 -1.19 0.11
C LEU A 23 4.47 -0.01 0.31
N THR A 24 3.93 1.15 0.68
CA THR A 24 4.76 2.30 1.02
C THR A 24 5.48 2.11 2.35
N ALA A 25 6.60 2.82 2.53
CA ALA A 25 7.30 2.87 3.81
C ALA A 25 6.38 3.31 4.96
N GLU A 26 5.44 4.23 4.67
CA GLU A 26 4.44 4.70 5.65
C GLU A 26 3.45 3.60 6.03
N GLN A 27 2.91 2.87 5.06
CA GLN A 27 2.00 1.74 5.31
C GLN A 27 2.69 0.65 6.15
N LEU A 28 3.93 0.30 5.81
CA LEU A 28 4.72 -0.66 6.59
C LEU A 28 4.98 -0.15 8.01
N SER A 29 5.38 1.11 8.16
CA SER A 29 5.64 1.71 9.47
C SER A 29 4.39 1.72 10.34
N ARG A 30 3.25 2.14 9.78
CA ARG A 30 1.96 2.13 10.49
C ARG A 30 1.62 0.73 11.02
N VAL A 31 1.64 -0.27 10.15
CA VAL A 31 1.27 -1.64 10.53
C VAL A 31 2.20 -2.22 11.58
N PHE A 32 3.51 -2.10 11.38
CA PHE A 32 4.49 -2.70 12.29
C PHE A 32 4.53 -2.03 13.67
N LEU A 33 4.31 -0.70 13.72
CA LEU A 33 4.29 0.06 14.97
C LEU A 33 2.98 -0.12 15.73
N GLU A 34 1.82 -0.07 15.05
CA GLU A 34 0.51 -0.27 15.67
C GLU A 34 0.37 -1.66 16.30
N ASN A 35 0.97 -2.68 15.69
CA ASN A 35 0.97 -4.03 16.23
C ASN A 35 2.14 -4.34 17.19
N GLY A 36 3.07 -3.41 17.37
CA GLY A 36 4.24 -3.57 18.23
C GLY A 36 5.21 -4.67 17.80
N TRP A 37 5.24 -5.02 16.51
CA TRP A 37 6.10 -6.09 16.01
C TRP A 37 7.57 -5.70 15.93
N VAL A 38 7.84 -4.45 15.57
CA VAL A 38 9.20 -3.92 15.39
C VAL A 38 9.19 -2.43 15.71
N GLU A 39 10.26 -1.92 16.32
CA GLU A 39 10.44 -0.49 16.56
C GLU A 39 10.79 0.26 15.27
N TYR A 40 10.46 1.56 15.22
CA TYR A 40 10.60 2.39 14.02
C TYR A 40 12.00 2.36 13.40
N PHE A 41 13.03 2.63 14.18
CA PHE A 41 14.41 2.68 13.65
C PHE A 41 14.89 1.31 13.16
N VAL A 42 14.52 0.24 13.88
CA VAL A 42 14.83 -1.13 13.50
C VAL A 42 14.13 -1.50 12.19
N LEU A 43 12.87 -1.08 12.00
CA LEU A 43 12.12 -1.28 10.78
C LEU A 43 12.78 -0.57 9.59
N GLN A 44 13.13 0.71 9.74
CA GLN A 44 13.76 1.49 8.67
C GLN A 44 15.12 0.91 8.26
N GLN A 45 15.92 0.50 9.23
CA GLN A 45 17.21 -0.14 8.97
C GLN A 45 17.02 -1.49 8.27
N ALA A 46 16.11 -2.33 8.75
CA ALA A 46 15.83 -3.63 8.14
C ALA A 46 15.32 -3.51 6.69
N LEU A 47 14.45 -2.53 6.39
CA LEU A 47 14.01 -2.21 5.03
C LEU A 47 15.17 -1.79 4.13
N GLY A 48 16.06 -0.93 4.63
CA GLY A 48 17.26 -0.51 3.89
C GLY A 48 18.16 -1.70 3.56
N GLU A 49 18.48 -2.52 4.53
CA GLU A 49 19.34 -3.70 4.36
C GLU A 49 18.71 -4.77 3.45
N LEU A 50 17.38 -4.96 3.50
CA LEU A 50 16.66 -5.86 2.59
C LEU A 50 16.69 -5.35 1.14
N ALA A 51 16.60 -4.03 0.94
CA ALA A 51 16.70 -3.42 -0.39
C ALA A 51 18.13 -3.52 -0.94
N GLU A 52 19.14 -3.22 -0.13
CA GLU A 52 20.56 -3.32 -0.49
C GLU A 52 20.98 -4.75 -0.84
N SER A 53 20.46 -5.74 -0.09
CA SER A 53 20.72 -7.16 -0.35
C SER A 53 19.90 -7.76 -1.49
N GLY A 54 19.00 -6.97 -2.11
CA GLY A 54 18.16 -7.42 -3.22
C GLY A 54 17.07 -8.42 -2.85
N MET A 55 16.67 -8.47 -1.57
CA MET A 55 15.57 -9.32 -1.09
C MET A 55 14.19 -8.67 -1.23
N VAL A 56 14.16 -7.33 -1.26
CA VAL A 56 13.00 -6.53 -1.63
C VAL A 56 13.38 -5.53 -2.72
N ARG A 57 12.42 -5.22 -3.57
CA ARG A 57 12.54 -4.12 -4.54
C ARG A 57 12.05 -2.85 -3.86
N CYS A 58 12.85 -1.80 -3.91
CA CYS A 58 12.45 -0.45 -3.52
C CYS A 58 12.22 0.38 -4.78
N THR A 59 11.01 0.90 -4.95
CA THR A 59 10.60 1.72 -6.10
C THR A 59 10.17 3.10 -5.61
N GLN A 60 10.64 4.16 -6.26
CA GLN A 60 10.15 5.51 -5.98
C GLN A 60 8.85 5.74 -6.74
N ARG A 61 7.76 5.96 -6.02
CA ARG A 61 6.43 6.28 -6.55
C ARG A 61 6.03 7.70 -6.13
N PRO A 62 4.98 8.30 -6.72
CA PRO A 62 4.48 9.61 -6.27
C PRO A 62 4.09 9.64 -4.79
N GLN A 63 3.59 8.54 -4.25
CA GLN A 63 3.23 8.35 -2.84
C GLN A 63 4.42 8.06 -1.92
N GLY A 64 5.66 8.03 -2.43
CA GLY A 64 6.87 7.75 -1.67
C GLY A 64 7.59 6.47 -2.07
N LYS A 65 8.51 6.02 -1.23
CA LYS A 65 9.22 4.76 -1.42
C LYS A 65 8.28 3.59 -1.17
N CYS A 66 8.18 2.69 -2.14
CA CYS A 66 7.37 1.47 -2.09
C CYS A 66 8.26 0.24 -2.10
N PHE A 67 7.85 -0.79 -1.38
CA PHE A 67 8.60 -2.04 -1.22
C PHE A 67 7.75 -3.22 -1.64
N SER A 68 8.34 -4.15 -2.39
CA SER A 68 7.76 -5.42 -2.77
C SER A 68 8.77 -6.54 -2.61
N ILE A 69 8.31 -7.73 -2.21
CA ILE A 69 9.18 -8.89 -2.10
C ILE A 69 9.56 -9.40 -3.50
N VAL A 70 10.81 -9.81 -3.65
CA VAL A 70 11.32 -10.44 -4.89
C VAL A 70 11.59 -11.93 -4.67
N PRO A 71 11.84 -12.73 -5.74
CA PRO A 71 12.08 -14.16 -5.60
C PRO A 71 13.18 -14.52 -4.59
N ALA A 72 14.30 -13.77 -4.57
CA ALA A 72 15.37 -13.97 -3.58
C ALA A 72 14.91 -13.78 -2.13
N GLY A 73 14.02 -12.80 -1.89
CA GLY A 73 13.41 -12.59 -0.57
C GLY A 73 12.48 -13.72 -0.15
N ARG A 74 11.69 -14.27 -1.08
CA ARG A 74 10.84 -15.45 -0.83
C ARG A 74 11.66 -16.69 -0.49
N GLU A 75 12.73 -16.92 -1.22
CA GLU A 75 13.64 -18.02 -0.97
C GLU A 75 14.29 -17.90 0.41
N THR A 76 14.79 -16.73 0.76
CA THR A 76 15.32 -16.45 2.10
C THR A 76 14.29 -16.67 3.19
N LEU A 77 13.07 -16.16 3.00
CA LEU A 77 11.96 -16.38 3.96
C LEU A 77 11.69 -17.88 4.15
N HIS A 78 11.65 -18.65 3.06
CA HIS A 78 11.43 -20.09 3.12
C HIS A 78 12.54 -20.82 3.87
N GLN A 79 13.81 -20.49 3.59
CA GLN A 79 14.97 -21.10 4.24
C GLN A 79 15.04 -20.82 5.73
N PHE A 80 14.69 -19.59 6.15
CA PHE A 80 14.76 -19.14 7.54
C PHE A 80 13.41 -19.10 8.25
N HIS A 81 12.36 -19.68 7.66
CA HIS A 81 11.01 -19.67 8.18
C HIS A 81 10.89 -20.12 9.65
N SER A 82 11.68 -21.13 10.05
CA SER A 82 11.70 -21.65 11.43
C SER A 82 12.31 -20.68 12.44
N ARG A 83 13.06 -19.66 11.97
CA ARG A 83 13.66 -18.65 12.85
C ARG A 83 12.65 -17.55 13.23
N LEU A 84 11.59 -17.35 12.44
CA LEU A 84 10.52 -16.44 12.81
C LEU A 84 9.63 -17.10 13.87
N PRO A 85 9.47 -16.48 15.06
CA PRO A 85 8.64 -17.03 16.12
C PRO A 85 7.22 -17.34 15.61
N TYR A 86 6.71 -18.51 15.94
CA TYR A 86 5.40 -18.98 15.46
C TYR A 86 4.26 -18.01 15.79
N SER A 87 4.27 -17.45 17.02
CA SER A 87 3.27 -16.48 17.46
C SER A 87 3.30 -15.20 16.62
N LEU A 88 4.48 -14.68 16.30
CA LEU A 88 4.64 -13.49 15.48
C LEU A 88 4.18 -13.76 14.04
N ARG A 89 4.53 -14.90 13.48
CA ARG A 89 4.09 -15.31 12.15
C ARG A 89 2.57 -15.39 12.07
N GLN A 90 1.92 -16.03 13.02
CA GLN A 90 0.45 -16.10 13.06
C GLN A 90 -0.21 -14.73 13.18
N GLN A 91 0.34 -13.84 14.00
CA GLN A 91 -0.17 -12.47 14.11
C GLN A 91 -0.05 -11.73 12.76
N ILE A 92 1.09 -11.84 12.09
CA ILE A 92 1.33 -11.21 10.79
C ILE A 92 0.33 -11.75 9.75
N GLU A 93 0.17 -13.06 9.64
CA GLU A 93 -0.74 -13.71 8.69
C GLU A 93 -2.19 -13.32 8.95
N ALA A 94 -2.65 -13.38 10.20
CA ALA A 94 -4.01 -13.01 10.58
C ALA A 94 -4.30 -11.53 10.30
N PHE A 95 -3.37 -10.64 10.63
CA PHE A 95 -3.52 -9.22 10.34
C PHE A 95 -3.54 -8.93 8.83
N ALA A 96 -2.64 -9.54 8.06
CA ALA A 96 -2.59 -9.38 6.62
C ALA A 96 -3.89 -9.85 5.95
N GLN A 97 -4.47 -10.96 6.40
CA GLN A 97 -5.76 -11.46 5.90
C GLN A 97 -6.93 -10.52 6.26
N SER A 98 -6.99 -10.05 7.50
CA SER A 98 -8.08 -9.17 7.96
C SER A 98 -8.01 -7.77 7.34
N SER A 99 -6.82 -7.30 7.01
CA SER A 99 -6.58 -5.99 6.41
C SER A 99 -6.43 -6.00 4.89
N HIS A 100 -6.54 -7.16 4.25
CA HIS A 100 -6.29 -7.33 2.82
C HIS A 100 -7.11 -6.37 1.96
N PHE A 101 -8.41 -6.26 2.21
CA PHE A 101 -9.30 -5.36 1.46
C PHE A 101 -8.93 -3.89 1.63
N ARG A 102 -8.58 -3.47 2.87
CA ARG A 102 -8.14 -2.10 3.14
C ARG A 102 -6.82 -1.79 2.41
N ILE A 103 -5.85 -2.71 2.49
CA ILE A 103 -4.56 -2.56 1.82
C ILE A 103 -4.75 -2.50 0.30
N GLN A 104 -5.58 -3.36 -0.26
CA GLN A 104 -5.92 -3.36 -1.67
C GLN A 104 -6.51 -1.99 -2.08
N ASN A 105 -7.48 -1.48 -1.35
CA ASN A 105 -8.07 -0.17 -1.64
C ASN A 105 -7.03 0.97 -1.56
N GLU A 106 -6.19 0.98 -0.54
CA GLU A 106 -5.15 2.00 -0.37
C GLU A 106 -4.08 1.94 -1.46
N THR A 107 -3.77 0.77 -2.01
CA THR A 107 -2.74 0.59 -3.05
C THR A 107 -3.27 0.78 -4.46
N GLN A 108 -4.53 0.43 -4.70
CA GLN A 108 -5.15 0.49 -6.03
C GLN A 108 -5.95 1.77 -6.27
N ASN A 109 -6.60 2.32 -5.24
CA ASN A 109 -7.45 3.49 -5.34
C ASN A 109 -6.71 4.75 -4.90
N LEU A 110 -5.99 5.36 -5.81
CA LEU A 110 -5.10 6.49 -5.55
C LEU A 110 -5.83 7.82 -5.77
N ALA A 111 -5.57 8.79 -4.89
CA ALA A 111 -5.99 10.17 -5.09
C ALA A 111 -4.82 11.12 -4.87
N SER A 112 -4.74 12.16 -5.68
CA SER A 112 -3.78 13.25 -5.53
C SER A 112 -4.49 14.59 -5.72
N CYS A 113 -4.05 15.60 -4.96
CA CYS A 113 -4.57 16.95 -5.06
C CYS A 113 -3.47 17.92 -5.50
N LYS A 114 -3.79 18.77 -6.46
CA LYS A 114 -2.92 19.84 -6.95
C LYS A 114 -3.64 21.17 -6.82
N ARG A 115 -2.97 22.18 -6.23
CA ARG A 115 -3.46 23.54 -6.26
C ARG A 115 -3.13 24.16 -7.62
N LEU A 116 -4.14 24.68 -8.30
CA LEU A 116 -4.01 25.36 -9.60
C LEU A 116 -3.89 26.89 -9.45
N GLY A 117 -4.57 27.44 -8.46
CA GLY A 117 -4.61 28.86 -8.18
C GLY A 117 -5.27 29.19 -6.84
N PRO A 118 -5.49 30.49 -6.53
CA PRO A 118 -6.24 30.87 -5.33
C PRO A 118 -7.68 30.34 -5.41
N GLY A 119 -8.06 29.45 -4.47
CA GLY A 119 -9.39 28.84 -4.44
C GLY A 119 -9.64 27.82 -5.57
N GLU A 120 -8.61 27.35 -6.25
CA GLU A 120 -8.74 26.37 -7.34
C GLU A 120 -7.85 25.17 -7.07
N TYR A 121 -8.44 23.98 -7.01
CA TYR A 121 -7.78 22.71 -6.79
C TYR A 121 -8.25 21.68 -7.79
N GLU A 122 -7.33 20.85 -8.26
CA GLU A 122 -7.61 19.67 -9.07
C GLU A 122 -7.38 18.42 -8.20
N VAL A 123 -8.37 17.55 -8.14
CA VAL A 123 -8.25 16.22 -7.52
C VAL A 123 -8.21 15.20 -8.64
N GLU A 124 -7.12 14.48 -8.75
CA GLU A 124 -6.99 13.34 -9.66
C GLU A 124 -7.22 12.05 -8.86
N CYS A 125 -8.25 11.31 -9.26
CA CYS A 125 -8.65 10.03 -8.67
C CYS A 125 -8.35 8.92 -9.67
N ARG A 126 -7.64 7.87 -9.25
CA ARG A 126 -7.24 6.77 -10.14
C ARG A 126 -7.53 5.42 -9.49
N ILE A 127 -7.93 4.46 -10.32
CA ILE A 127 -7.90 3.03 -10.01
C ILE A 127 -6.77 2.41 -10.82
N VAL A 128 -5.85 1.75 -10.14
CA VAL A 128 -4.66 1.13 -10.74
C VAL A 128 -4.62 -0.34 -10.37
N GLU A 129 -4.40 -1.21 -11.36
CA GLU A 129 -4.22 -2.64 -11.18
C GLU A 129 -3.05 -3.11 -12.05
N ASP A 130 -2.10 -3.81 -11.46
CA ASP A 130 -0.89 -4.32 -12.13
C ASP A 130 -0.18 -3.25 -13.01
N ASP A 131 0.06 -2.07 -12.44
CA ASP A 131 0.64 -0.88 -13.12
C ASP A 131 -0.21 -0.33 -14.28
N ARG A 132 -1.46 -0.78 -14.46
CA ARG A 132 -2.41 -0.26 -15.44
C ARG A 132 -3.42 0.66 -14.78
N VAL A 133 -3.66 1.81 -15.38
CA VAL A 133 -4.74 2.69 -14.97
C VAL A 133 -6.04 2.19 -15.57
N LEU A 134 -6.96 1.69 -14.74
CA LEU A 134 -8.29 1.26 -15.15
C LEU A 134 -9.26 2.43 -15.27
N LEU A 135 -9.12 3.42 -14.39
CA LEU A 135 -9.92 4.63 -14.36
C LEU A 135 -9.08 5.80 -13.91
N SER A 136 -9.22 6.94 -14.56
CA SER A 136 -8.68 8.23 -14.11
C SER A 136 -9.76 9.29 -14.26
N LEU A 137 -10.03 10.00 -13.16
CA LEU A 137 -10.97 11.12 -13.09
C LEU A 137 -10.24 12.34 -12.58
N ARG A 138 -10.52 13.52 -13.16
CA ARG A 138 -10.05 14.80 -12.67
C ARG A 138 -11.23 15.69 -12.35
N LEU A 139 -11.24 16.22 -11.14
CA LEU A 139 -12.32 17.06 -10.63
C LEU A 139 -11.72 18.39 -10.15
N ASN A 140 -12.24 19.49 -10.68
CA ASN A 140 -11.90 20.81 -10.20
C ASN A 140 -12.82 21.20 -9.05
N VAL A 141 -12.26 21.66 -7.95
CA VAL A 141 -12.98 22.05 -6.75
C VAL A 141 -12.48 23.38 -6.20
N ALA A 142 -13.37 24.09 -5.53
CA ALA A 142 -13.17 25.48 -5.10
C ALA A 142 -12.51 25.64 -3.72
N SER A 143 -12.22 24.55 -3.00
CA SER A 143 -11.57 24.63 -1.69
C SER A 143 -10.65 23.44 -1.39
N ALA A 144 -9.68 23.68 -0.51
CA ALA A 144 -8.75 22.63 -0.03
C ALA A 144 -9.48 21.57 0.79
N GLU A 145 -10.50 21.98 1.58
CA GLU A 145 -11.29 21.06 2.41
C GLU A 145 -12.08 20.09 1.53
N LEU A 146 -12.68 20.59 0.44
CA LEU A 146 -13.42 19.75 -0.49
C LEU A 146 -12.46 18.79 -1.24
N ALA A 147 -11.29 19.28 -1.64
CA ALA A 147 -10.27 18.46 -2.27
C ALA A 147 -9.80 17.31 -1.35
N ALA A 148 -9.54 17.61 -0.08
CA ALA A 148 -9.17 16.62 0.94
C ALA A 148 -10.29 15.61 1.18
N SER A 149 -11.55 16.09 1.29
CA SER A 149 -12.72 15.22 1.47
C SER A 149 -12.91 14.25 0.31
N LEU A 150 -12.78 14.72 -0.94
CA LEU A 150 -12.87 13.88 -2.13
C LEU A 150 -11.75 12.83 -2.16
N SER A 151 -10.51 13.25 -1.88
CA SER A 151 -9.37 12.34 -1.85
C SER A 151 -9.54 11.23 -0.82
N ASN A 152 -9.99 11.56 0.39
CA ASN A 152 -10.21 10.58 1.46
C ASN A 152 -11.34 9.61 1.14
N ARG A 153 -12.45 10.11 0.57
CA ARG A 153 -13.59 9.28 0.19
C ARG A 153 -13.32 8.40 -1.02
N TRP A 154 -12.41 8.81 -1.89
CA TRP A 154 -12.10 8.05 -3.10
C TRP A 154 -11.59 6.65 -2.77
N THR A 155 -10.66 6.51 -1.84
CA THR A 155 -10.05 5.23 -1.48
C THR A 155 -11.08 4.15 -1.16
N GLU A 156 -12.16 4.53 -0.46
CA GLU A 156 -13.22 3.58 -0.06
C GLU A 156 -14.29 3.40 -1.14
N ASN A 157 -14.61 4.46 -1.89
CA ASN A 157 -15.75 4.47 -2.81
C ASN A 157 -15.38 4.22 -4.28
N ALA A 158 -14.11 4.15 -4.62
CA ALA A 158 -13.65 3.95 -5.99
C ALA A 158 -14.29 2.75 -6.71
N PRO A 159 -14.44 1.56 -6.08
CA PRO A 159 -15.10 0.43 -6.73
C PRO A 159 -16.57 0.72 -7.09
N SER A 160 -17.29 1.42 -6.21
CA SER A 160 -18.69 1.80 -6.44
C SER A 160 -18.81 2.83 -7.57
N VAL A 161 -17.90 3.81 -7.61
CA VAL A 161 -17.83 4.80 -8.71
C VAL A 161 -17.51 4.12 -10.04
N TYR A 162 -16.56 3.21 -10.06
CA TYR A 162 -16.21 2.44 -11.27
C TYR A 162 -17.43 1.66 -11.80
N SER A 163 -18.11 0.93 -10.92
CA SER A 163 -19.30 0.17 -11.27
C SER A 163 -20.42 1.06 -11.82
N ALA A 164 -20.69 2.21 -11.17
CA ALA A 164 -21.70 3.15 -11.61
C ALA A 164 -21.39 3.76 -12.98
N LEU A 165 -20.14 4.14 -13.22
CA LEU A 165 -19.69 4.65 -14.53
C LEU A 165 -19.80 3.57 -15.61
N TRP A 166 -19.40 2.33 -15.29
CA TRP A 166 -19.49 1.23 -16.24
C TRP A 166 -20.94 0.97 -16.63
N SER A 167 -21.87 0.85 -15.67
CA SER A 167 -23.30 0.67 -15.93
C SER A 167 -23.87 1.82 -16.75
N ALA A 168 -23.57 3.06 -16.39
CA ALA A 168 -24.07 4.23 -17.11
C ALA A 168 -23.59 4.32 -18.58
N LEU A 169 -22.42 3.76 -18.89
CA LEU A 169 -21.85 3.82 -20.23
C LEU A 169 -22.18 2.59 -21.08
N THR A 170 -22.56 1.46 -20.48
CA THR A 170 -22.81 0.19 -21.21
C THR A 170 -24.28 -0.20 -21.25
N GLU A 171 -25.09 0.28 -20.30
CA GLU A 171 -26.55 0.03 -20.32
C GLU A 171 -27.22 0.97 -21.30
N ALA A 172 -28.07 0.42 -22.16
CA ALA A 172 -28.88 1.23 -23.06
C ALA A 172 -29.88 2.07 -22.24
N PRO A 173 -30.20 3.32 -22.66
CA PRO A 173 -31.22 4.11 -22.00
C PRO A 173 -32.53 3.33 -21.98
N GLN A 174 -33.11 3.17 -20.80
CA GLN A 174 -34.45 2.62 -20.65
C GLN A 174 -35.41 3.75 -21.07
N ASP A 175 -36.06 3.58 -22.22
CA ASP A 175 -37.18 4.45 -22.69
C ASP A 175 -38.38 4.36 -21.73
#